data_dce8f30b6b4bc0b5e5c12d60d5e338cc
#
_entry.id   dce8f30b6b4bc0b5e5c12d60d5e338cc
#
_cell.length_a   1.000
_cell.length_b   1.000
_cell.length_c   1.000
_cell.angle_alpha   90.00
_cell.angle_beta   90.00
_cell.angle_gamma   90.00
#
_symmetry.space_group_name_H-M   'P 1'
#
loop_
_entity.id
_entity.type
_entity.pdbx_description
1 polymer ?
#
loop_
_entity_poly.entity_id
_entity_poly.type
_entity_poly.pdbx_seq_one_letter_code
_entity_poly.pdbx_strand_id
1 'polypeptide(L)'
;ITMWQKWKHFYMKTLTELGVENALASVRAIDVAPDNQALLSGKEEEIFPMLESAALQAIEEDGAEIIVLGSTTMHQSHSYLSKKLNVPIINPGPLTYKKIELLLDTELTHSRKAYPISPVPRDQMIKAMLDAAAQYDH
;
A
#
# COMPACT_ATOMS: atom_id res chain seq x y z
N ILE A 1 -4.16 -8.57 -2.69
CA ILE A 1 -4.32 -9.23 -1.37
C ILE A 1 -4.27 -8.20 -0.25
N THR A 2 -4.92 -8.45 0.87
CA THR A 2 -5.01 -7.53 2.01
C THR A 2 -4.87 -8.28 3.35
N MET A 3 -4.55 -7.54 4.40
CA MET A 3 -4.42 -8.10 5.75
C MET A 3 -5.77 -8.51 6.33
N TRP A 4 -6.78 -7.67 6.22
CA TRP A 4 -8.02 -7.79 6.98
C TRP A 4 -9.25 -7.80 6.09
N GLN A 5 -10.12 -8.79 6.28
CA GLN A 5 -11.36 -8.96 5.51
C GLN A 5 -12.28 -7.72 5.56
N LYS A 6 -12.29 -7.01 6.68
CA LYS A 6 -13.09 -5.79 6.85
C LYS A 6 -12.72 -4.65 5.88
N TRP A 7 -11.51 -4.69 5.30
CA TRP A 7 -11.08 -3.67 4.33
C TRP A 7 -11.52 -3.96 2.90
N LYS A 8 -12.02 -5.16 2.62
CA LYS A 8 -12.42 -5.56 1.27
C LYS A 8 -13.37 -4.54 0.61
N HIS A 9 -14.36 -4.05 1.36
CA HIS A 9 -15.32 -3.09 0.82
C HIS A 9 -14.69 -1.74 0.43
N PHE A 10 -13.65 -1.29 1.12
CA PHE A 10 -12.95 -0.06 0.76
C PHE A 10 -12.23 -0.20 -0.57
N TYR A 11 -11.57 -1.34 -0.81
CA TYR A 11 -10.92 -1.60 -2.09
C TYR A 11 -11.95 -1.68 -3.21
N MET A 12 -13.03 -2.42 -3.01
CA MET A 12 -14.10 -2.52 -4.00
C MET A 12 -14.69 -1.16 -4.34
N LYS A 13 -15.02 -0.36 -3.32
CA LYS A 13 -15.51 1.00 -3.51
C LYS A 13 -14.54 1.86 -4.33
N THR A 14 -13.26 1.87 -3.96
CA THR A 14 -12.24 2.66 -4.66
C THR A 14 -12.09 2.23 -6.12
N LEU A 15 -12.08 0.93 -6.40
CA LEU A 15 -11.96 0.41 -7.76
C LEU A 15 -13.18 0.76 -8.62
N THR A 16 -14.38 0.69 -8.04
CA THR A 16 -15.62 1.13 -8.71
C THR A 16 -15.60 2.63 -8.99
N GLU A 17 -15.20 3.47 -8.03
CA GLU A 17 -15.06 4.92 -8.22
C GLU A 17 -14.04 5.27 -9.32
N LEU A 18 -13.02 4.45 -9.49
CA LEU A 18 -12.02 4.59 -10.56
C LEU A 18 -12.44 3.96 -11.90
N GLY A 19 -13.55 3.21 -11.94
CA GLY A 19 -14.04 2.53 -13.13
C GLY A 19 -13.14 1.37 -13.60
N VAL A 20 -12.39 0.75 -12.69
CA VAL A 20 -11.45 -0.34 -12.99
C VAL A 20 -11.81 -1.66 -12.31
N GLU A 21 -13.00 -1.79 -11.78
CA GLU A 21 -13.48 -3.02 -11.12
C GLU A 21 -13.45 -4.25 -12.03
N ASN A 22 -13.63 -4.06 -13.34
CA ASN A 22 -13.59 -5.15 -14.33
C ASN A 22 -12.18 -5.74 -14.51
N ALA A 23 -11.13 -5.05 -14.07
CA ALA A 23 -9.77 -5.56 -14.07
C ALA A 23 -9.41 -6.31 -12.78
N LEU A 24 -10.33 -6.37 -11.81
CA LEU A 24 -10.11 -7.03 -10.54
C LEU A 24 -10.53 -8.49 -10.61
N ALA A 25 -9.59 -9.43 -10.46
CA ALA A 25 -9.88 -10.84 -10.32
C ALA A 25 -10.56 -11.12 -8.96
N SER A 26 -9.96 -10.68 -7.86
CA SER A 26 -10.51 -10.84 -6.52
C SER A 26 -9.85 -9.94 -5.48
N VAL A 27 -10.43 -9.86 -4.29
CA VAL A 27 -9.77 -9.34 -3.07
C VAL A 27 -9.70 -10.46 -2.05
N ARG A 28 -8.51 -11.01 -1.84
CA ARG A 28 -8.22 -12.04 -0.84
C ARG A 28 -7.61 -11.41 0.41
N ALA A 29 -8.09 -11.81 1.57
CA ALA A 29 -7.60 -11.35 2.87
C ALA A 29 -7.03 -12.52 3.67
N ILE A 30 -5.97 -12.27 4.43
CA ILE A 30 -5.42 -13.28 5.36
C ILE A 30 -6.10 -13.27 6.73
N ASP A 31 -7.02 -12.32 6.93
CA ASP A 31 -7.83 -12.09 8.12
C ASP A 31 -7.03 -11.87 9.42
N VAL A 32 -5.87 -11.26 9.28
CA VAL A 32 -5.03 -10.82 10.40
C VAL A 32 -5.28 -9.33 10.63
N ALA A 33 -5.66 -8.96 11.84
CA ALA A 33 -5.81 -7.56 12.21
C ALA A 33 -4.43 -6.87 12.13
N PRO A 34 -4.34 -5.68 11.51
CA PRO A 34 -3.08 -4.94 11.48
C PRO A 34 -2.63 -4.59 12.89
N ASP A 35 -1.43 -5.02 13.24
CA ASP A 35 -0.78 -4.67 14.50
C ASP A 35 0.47 -3.84 14.19
N ASN A 36 0.38 -2.54 14.46
CA ASN A 36 1.49 -1.62 14.24
C ASN A 36 2.70 -1.92 15.14
N GLN A 37 2.49 -2.51 16.32
CA GLN A 37 3.60 -2.89 17.19
C GLN A 37 4.34 -4.11 16.66
N ALA A 38 3.61 -5.09 16.12
CA ALA A 38 4.21 -6.24 15.45
C ALA A 38 4.99 -5.82 14.21
N LEU A 39 4.48 -4.87 13.42
CA LEU A 39 5.17 -4.27 12.29
C LEU A 39 6.50 -3.62 12.69
N LEU A 40 6.50 -2.82 13.74
CA LEU A 40 7.70 -2.13 14.23
C LEU A 40 8.70 -3.09 14.89
N SER A 41 8.27 -4.26 15.35
CA SER A 41 9.11 -5.27 16.01
C SER A 41 9.70 -6.33 15.06
N GLY A 42 9.51 -6.22 13.75
CA GLY A 42 10.03 -7.15 12.76
C GLY A 42 9.29 -8.50 12.68
N LYS A 43 8.10 -8.61 13.29
CA LYS A 43 7.28 -9.83 13.24
C LYS A 43 6.46 -9.97 11.95
N GLU A 44 6.68 -9.13 10.98
CA GLU A 44 5.99 -9.20 9.68
C GLU A 44 6.24 -10.51 8.95
N GLU A 45 7.39 -11.13 9.17
CA GLU A 45 7.74 -12.40 8.51
C GLU A 45 6.80 -13.55 8.87
N GLU A 46 6.15 -13.50 10.04
CA GLU A 46 5.20 -14.53 10.47
C GLU A 46 3.99 -14.64 9.56
N ILE A 47 3.61 -13.54 8.88
CA ILE A 47 2.46 -13.51 7.97
C ILE A 47 2.81 -13.82 6.53
N PHE A 48 4.09 -13.87 6.14
CA PHE A 48 4.48 -14.08 4.75
C PHE A 48 3.93 -15.38 4.15
N PRO A 49 3.94 -16.54 4.84
CA PRO A 49 3.33 -17.75 4.31
C PRO A 49 1.81 -17.62 4.08
N MET A 50 1.12 -16.84 4.92
CA MET A 50 -0.32 -16.59 4.76
C MET A 50 -0.59 -15.73 3.53
N LEU A 51 0.25 -14.71 3.29
CA LEU A 51 0.17 -13.86 2.09
C LEU A 51 0.50 -14.66 0.82
N GLU A 52 1.49 -15.57 0.88
CA GLU A 52 1.80 -16.49 -0.21
C GLU A 52 0.61 -17.37 -0.55
N SER A 53 -0.01 -18.00 0.45
CA SER A 53 -1.20 -18.83 0.26
C SER A 53 -2.37 -18.05 -0.36
N ALA A 54 -2.66 -16.85 0.15
CA ALA A 54 -3.71 -16.01 -0.40
C ALA A 54 -3.43 -15.55 -1.84
N ALA A 55 -2.15 -15.29 -2.15
CA ALA A 55 -1.74 -14.92 -3.50
C ALA A 55 -1.83 -16.09 -4.48
N LEU A 56 -1.40 -17.29 -4.08
CA LEU A 56 -1.55 -18.51 -4.89
C LEU A 56 -3.02 -18.81 -5.18
N GLN A 57 -3.88 -18.71 -4.18
CA GLN A 57 -5.33 -18.88 -4.40
C GLN A 57 -5.88 -17.82 -5.38
N ALA A 58 -5.45 -16.56 -5.29
CA ALA A 58 -5.86 -15.52 -6.24
C ALA A 58 -5.43 -15.87 -7.68
N ILE A 59 -4.24 -16.43 -7.85
CA ILE A 59 -3.72 -16.85 -9.16
C ILE A 59 -4.44 -18.08 -9.69
N GLU A 60 -4.54 -19.12 -8.89
CA GLU A 60 -4.99 -20.45 -9.32
C GLU A 60 -6.52 -20.58 -9.41
N GLU A 61 -7.24 -19.95 -8.47
CA GLU A 61 -8.70 -20.05 -8.40
C GLU A 61 -9.41 -18.86 -9.04
N ASP A 62 -8.84 -17.65 -8.94
CA ASP A 62 -9.50 -16.43 -9.42
C ASP A 62 -8.90 -15.90 -10.74
N GLY A 63 -7.82 -16.51 -11.22
CA GLY A 63 -7.16 -16.12 -12.47
C GLY A 63 -6.41 -14.80 -12.40
N ALA A 64 -5.88 -14.42 -11.23
CA ALA A 64 -5.12 -13.20 -11.08
C ALA A 64 -3.78 -13.28 -11.82
N GLU A 65 -3.50 -12.33 -12.70
CA GLU A 65 -2.24 -12.22 -13.46
C GLU A 65 -1.23 -11.27 -12.79
N ILE A 66 -1.69 -10.47 -11.82
CA ILE A 66 -0.90 -9.51 -11.05
C ILE A 66 -1.39 -9.52 -9.60
N ILE A 67 -0.47 -9.48 -8.66
CA ILE A 67 -0.79 -9.33 -7.24
C ILE A 67 -0.51 -7.89 -6.79
N VAL A 68 -1.52 -7.24 -6.22
CA VAL A 68 -1.37 -5.92 -5.59
C VAL A 68 -1.39 -6.09 -4.08
N LEU A 69 -0.36 -5.58 -3.40
CA LEU A 69 -0.34 -5.50 -1.93
C LEU A 69 -1.28 -4.38 -1.47
N GLY A 70 -2.30 -4.72 -0.69
CA GLY A 70 -3.37 -3.79 -0.32
C GLY A 70 -2.99 -2.77 0.75
N SER A 71 -1.75 -2.76 1.23
CA SER A 71 -1.28 -1.80 2.22
C SER A 71 0.21 -1.54 2.08
N THR A 72 0.64 -0.31 2.38
CA THR A 72 2.07 0.05 2.47
C THR A 72 2.77 -0.68 3.60
N THR A 73 2.05 -1.10 4.64
CA THR A 73 2.60 -1.91 5.74
C THR A 73 3.01 -3.32 5.31
N MET A 74 2.59 -3.78 4.14
CA MET A 74 2.97 -5.08 3.58
C MET A 74 4.25 -5.01 2.73
N HIS A 75 4.98 -3.89 2.73
CA HIS A 75 6.07 -3.64 1.78
C HIS A 75 7.21 -4.67 1.88
N GLN A 76 7.49 -5.20 3.07
CA GLN A 76 8.55 -6.20 3.28
C GLN A 76 8.21 -7.55 2.64
N SER A 77 6.92 -7.92 2.60
CA SER A 77 6.48 -9.17 1.97
C SER A 77 6.73 -9.21 0.46
N HIS A 78 6.91 -8.05 -0.19
CA HIS A 78 7.20 -7.97 -1.63
C HIS A 78 8.41 -8.80 -2.02
N SER A 79 9.53 -8.67 -1.32
CA SER A 79 10.77 -9.41 -1.64
C SER A 79 10.62 -10.92 -1.43
N TYR A 80 9.84 -11.33 -0.44
CA TYR A 80 9.52 -12.73 -0.21
C TYR A 80 8.63 -13.29 -1.33
N LEU A 81 7.51 -12.63 -1.61
CA LEU A 81 6.53 -13.08 -2.60
C LEU A 81 7.10 -13.08 -4.02
N SER A 82 7.93 -12.10 -4.37
CA SER A 82 8.58 -12.03 -5.70
C SER A 82 9.54 -13.17 -5.99
N LYS A 83 10.03 -13.86 -4.96
CA LYS A 83 10.86 -15.07 -5.12
C LYS A 83 10.03 -16.34 -5.24
N LYS A 84 8.77 -16.30 -4.87
CA LYS A 84 7.87 -17.45 -4.77
C LYS A 84 6.85 -17.51 -5.89
N LEU A 85 6.40 -16.36 -6.38
CA LEU A 85 5.33 -16.25 -7.34
C LEU A 85 5.87 -15.89 -8.73
N ASN A 86 5.23 -16.41 -9.77
CA ASN A 86 5.61 -16.18 -11.16
C ASN A 86 4.82 -15.03 -11.83
N VAL A 87 4.15 -14.19 -11.03
CA VAL A 87 3.39 -13.04 -11.51
C VAL A 87 3.96 -11.75 -10.95
N PRO A 88 3.79 -10.61 -11.61
CA PRO A 88 4.20 -9.31 -11.07
C PRO A 88 3.51 -8.99 -9.74
N ILE A 89 4.25 -8.37 -8.82
CA ILE A 89 3.74 -7.95 -7.53
C ILE A 89 3.89 -6.44 -7.40
N ILE A 90 2.78 -5.75 -7.25
CA ILE A 90 2.75 -4.30 -7.05
C ILE A 90 2.88 -3.98 -5.58
N ASN A 91 3.98 -3.30 -5.24
CA ASN A 91 4.22 -2.75 -3.91
C ASN A 91 3.84 -1.26 -3.91
N PRO A 92 2.75 -0.86 -3.22
CA PRO A 92 2.24 0.51 -3.30
C PRO A 92 3.18 1.56 -2.69
N GLY A 93 3.98 1.21 -1.69
CA GLY A 93 4.90 2.15 -1.03
C GLY A 93 5.94 2.71 -2.01
N PRO A 94 6.90 1.90 -2.49
CA PRO A 94 7.90 2.34 -3.46
C PRO A 94 7.30 2.95 -4.73
N LEU A 95 6.17 2.39 -5.22
CA LEU A 95 5.49 2.91 -6.41
C LEU A 95 4.97 4.33 -6.18
N THR A 96 4.44 4.63 -5.00
CA THR A 96 3.97 5.98 -4.65
C THR A 96 5.12 6.98 -4.63
N TYR A 97 6.27 6.63 -4.06
CA TYR A 97 7.46 7.50 -4.09
C TYR A 97 7.94 7.76 -5.52
N LYS A 98 8.02 6.73 -6.35
CA LYS A 98 8.40 6.89 -7.76
C LYS A 98 7.41 7.74 -8.54
N LYS A 99 6.11 7.64 -8.23
CA LYS A 99 5.11 8.53 -8.82
C LYS A 99 5.31 9.99 -8.41
N ILE A 100 5.68 10.25 -7.15
CA ILE A 100 5.99 11.61 -6.69
C ILE A 100 7.23 12.15 -7.40
N GLU A 101 8.30 11.38 -7.50
CA GLU A 101 9.51 11.75 -8.24
C GLU A 101 9.16 12.13 -9.69
N LEU A 102 8.40 11.28 -10.39
CA LEU A 102 7.95 11.55 -11.75
C LEU A 102 7.16 12.86 -11.87
N LEU A 103 6.26 13.13 -10.94
CA LEU A 103 5.47 14.37 -10.94
C LEU A 103 6.35 15.60 -10.72
N LEU A 104 7.37 15.51 -9.86
CA LEU A 104 8.33 16.56 -9.63
C LEU A 104 9.23 16.81 -10.87
N ASP A 105 9.77 15.74 -11.45
CA ASP A 105 10.66 15.81 -12.61
C ASP A 105 9.94 16.37 -13.86
N THR A 106 8.66 16.13 -13.99
CA THR A 106 7.82 16.63 -15.08
C THR A 106 7.12 17.94 -14.77
N GLU A 107 7.41 18.55 -13.61
CA GLU A 107 6.77 19.80 -13.14
C GLU A 107 5.24 19.73 -13.11
N LEU A 108 4.66 18.52 -13.02
CA LEU A 108 3.22 18.34 -12.93
C LEU A 108 2.73 18.61 -11.52
N THR A 109 1.72 19.45 -11.44
CA THR A 109 1.05 19.79 -10.17
C THR A 109 -0.46 19.80 -10.36
N HIS A 110 -1.20 19.70 -9.27
CA HIS A 110 -2.65 19.80 -9.29
C HIS A 110 -3.11 21.27 -9.33
N SER A 111 -4.31 21.48 -9.85
CA SER A 111 -4.93 22.81 -9.91
C SER A 111 -5.13 23.41 -8.52
N ARG A 112 -4.54 24.57 -8.25
CA ARG A 112 -4.78 25.31 -7.01
C ARG A 112 -6.18 25.93 -6.92
N LYS A 113 -6.89 26.00 -8.03
CA LYS A 113 -8.32 26.39 -8.06
C LYS A 113 -9.22 25.23 -7.57
N ALA A 114 -8.94 23.99 -8.01
CA ALA A 114 -9.70 22.82 -7.59
C ALA A 114 -9.27 22.31 -6.20
N TYR A 115 -7.98 22.43 -5.89
CA TYR A 115 -7.38 22.00 -4.62
C TYR A 115 -6.61 23.16 -4.00
N PRO A 116 -7.28 24.12 -3.36
CA PRO A 116 -6.64 25.29 -2.75
C PRO A 116 -5.69 24.87 -1.62
N ILE A 117 -4.71 25.73 -1.34
CA ILE A 117 -3.85 25.56 -0.18
C ILE A 117 -4.73 25.63 1.08
N SER A 118 -4.39 24.83 2.10
CA SER A 118 -5.08 24.89 3.38
C SER A 118 -5.10 26.32 3.92
N PRO A 119 -6.25 26.86 4.35
CA PRO A 119 -6.34 28.19 4.93
C PRO A 119 -5.55 28.31 6.24
N VAL A 120 -5.23 27.20 6.87
CA VAL A 120 -4.39 27.15 8.07
C VAL A 120 -3.03 26.56 7.70
N PRO A 121 -1.97 27.36 7.61
CA PRO A 121 -0.62 26.86 7.36
C PRO A 121 -0.19 25.90 8.48
N ARG A 122 0.35 24.74 8.10
CA ARG A 122 0.81 23.72 9.07
C ARG A 122 2.32 23.48 8.99
N ASP A 123 3.04 24.29 8.22
CA ASP A 123 4.47 24.11 7.96
C ASP A 123 5.29 24.10 9.25
N GLN A 124 4.98 25.00 10.19
CA GLN A 124 5.65 25.05 11.49
C GLN A 124 5.38 23.80 12.34
N MET A 125 4.15 23.29 12.31
CA MET A 125 3.80 22.06 13.01
C MET A 125 4.54 20.87 12.42
N ILE A 126 4.55 20.75 11.10
CA ILE A 126 5.26 19.65 10.40
C ILE A 126 6.76 19.74 10.69
N LYS A 127 7.34 20.94 10.62
CA LYS A 127 8.75 21.14 10.96
C LYS A 127 9.06 20.72 12.40
N ALA A 128 8.25 21.13 13.37
CA ALA A 128 8.42 20.74 14.76
C ALA A 128 8.33 19.23 14.98
N MET A 129 7.44 18.55 14.25
CA MET A 129 7.35 17.08 14.27
C MET A 129 8.60 16.41 13.70
N LEU A 130 9.14 16.92 12.58
CA LEU A 130 10.37 16.42 11.97
C LEU A 130 11.58 16.65 12.88
N ASP A 131 11.69 17.85 13.46
CA ASP A 131 12.77 18.20 14.40
C ASP A 131 12.72 17.33 15.67
N ALA A 132 11.51 17.02 16.16
CA ALA A 132 11.33 16.09 17.28
C ALA A 132 11.72 14.66 16.88
N ALA A 133 11.30 14.17 15.73
CA ALA A 133 11.64 12.83 15.25
C ALA A 133 13.16 12.64 15.13
N ALA A 134 13.88 13.63 14.58
CA ALA A 134 15.33 13.59 14.44
C ALA A 134 16.11 13.47 15.77
N GLN A 135 15.47 13.81 16.90
CA GLN A 135 16.09 13.67 18.23
C GLN A 135 16.04 12.24 18.79
N TYR A 136 15.24 11.37 18.18
CA TYR A 136 15.04 9.96 18.61
C TYR A 136 15.75 8.94 17.71
N ASP A 137 16.43 9.39 16.64
CA ASP A 137 17.19 8.53 15.72
C ASP A 137 18.62 8.23 16.22
N HIS A 138 18.79 8.03 17.55
CA HIS A 138 20.07 7.67 18.18
C HIS A 138 19.97 6.36 18.95
#